data_f8c7d98ae0298722cb757556bc407748
#
_entry.id   f8c7d98ae0298722cb757556bc407748
#
_cell.length_a   1.000
_cell.length_b   1.000
_cell.length_c   1.000
_cell.angle_alpha   90.00
_cell.angle_beta   90.00
_cell.angle_gamma   90.00
#
_symmetry.space_group_name_H-M   'P 1'
#
loop_
_entity.id
_entity.type
_entity.pdbx_description
1 polymer ?
#
loop_
_entity_poly.entity_id
_entity_poly.type
_entity_poly.pdbx_seq_one_letter_code
_entity_poly.pdbx_strand_id
1 'polypeptide(L)'
;MSALRDDELLIEREFNAPVPLVFRLWESRDHMLRWWGPEKFTAIELDWELIPGRAWRGAMTSKQYGLSRFGGVIREVEKNKRIVFTFQWDEDSGQDRDTIVTVAFAEKDGNTVQTFHQTPFSSVAIRDSHIGGWNSLFNKQQLYVENIAVAEQNGLRA
;
A
#
# COMPACT_ATOMS: atom_id res chain seq x y z
N MET A 1 -24.39 2.87 -8.91
CA MET A 1 -23.16 2.86 -8.10
C MET A 1 -23.53 2.66 -6.66
N SER A 2 -23.02 1.62 -6.04
CA SER A 2 -23.34 1.33 -4.65
C SER A 2 -22.42 2.11 -3.72
N ALA A 3 -22.98 2.57 -2.60
CA ALA A 3 -22.22 3.22 -1.55
C ALA A 3 -21.30 2.18 -0.87
N LEU A 4 -20.18 2.64 -0.31
CA LEU A 4 -19.33 1.79 0.51
C LEU A 4 -20.06 1.37 1.77
N ARG A 5 -19.81 0.14 2.22
CA ARG A 5 -20.28 -0.32 3.52
C ARG A 5 -19.37 0.23 4.62
N ASP A 6 -19.87 0.15 5.85
CA ASP A 6 -19.12 0.62 7.03
C ASP A 6 -17.85 -0.18 7.28
N ASP A 7 -17.75 -1.41 6.74
CA ASP A 7 -16.58 -2.29 6.88
C ASP A 7 -15.57 -2.16 5.73
N GLU A 8 -15.73 -1.16 4.86
CA GLU A 8 -14.86 -0.93 3.70
C GLU A 8 -14.14 0.40 3.81
N LEU A 9 -12.89 0.44 3.32
CA LEU A 9 -12.24 1.71 3.05
C LEU A 9 -11.85 1.76 1.58
N LEU A 10 -11.85 2.98 1.03
CA LEU A 10 -11.44 3.24 -0.34
C LEU A 10 -10.65 4.54 -0.34
N ILE A 11 -9.43 4.48 -0.86
CA ILE A 11 -8.56 5.64 -1.01
C ILE A 11 -8.14 5.72 -2.46
N GLU A 12 -8.40 6.86 -3.08
CA GLU A 12 -7.99 7.13 -4.45
C GLU A 12 -6.96 8.24 -4.43
N ARG A 13 -5.85 8.05 -5.14
CA ARG A 13 -4.80 9.05 -5.20
C ARG A 13 -4.21 9.10 -6.61
N GLU A 14 -4.03 10.32 -7.11
CA GLU A 14 -3.36 10.54 -8.38
C GLU A 14 -1.89 10.86 -8.14
N PHE A 15 -0.99 10.16 -8.87
CA PHE A 15 0.45 10.40 -8.82
C PHE A 15 0.92 11.00 -10.15
N ASN A 16 1.81 11.99 -10.09
CA ASN A 16 2.46 12.55 -11.29
C ASN A 16 3.59 11.63 -11.76
N ALA A 17 3.22 10.43 -12.17
CA ALA A 17 4.16 9.40 -12.61
C ALA A 17 3.40 8.39 -13.47
N PRO A 18 4.07 7.76 -14.45
CA PRO A 18 3.39 6.78 -15.32
C PRO A 18 3.10 5.48 -14.57
N VAL A 19 2.07 4.77 -15.03
CA VAL A 19 1.61 3.53 -14.40
C VAL A 19 2.74 2.51 -14.19
N PRO A 20 3.61 2.23 -15.19
CA PRO A 20 4.67 1.24 -14.96
C PRO A 20 5.61 1.60 -13.81
N LEU A 21 5.87 2.88 -13.60
CA LEU A 21 6.71 3.32 -12.48
C LEU A 21 5.98 3.15 -11.15
N VAL A 22 4.71 3.58 -11.07
CA VAL A 22 3.93 3.43 -9.83
C VAL A 22 3.77 1.96 -9.48
N PHE A 23 3.48 1.12 -10.46
CA PHE A 23 3.36 -0.32 -10.24
C PHE A 23 4.69 -0.93 -9.75
N ARG A 24 5.82 -0.47 -10.32
CA ARG A 24 7.16 -0.96 -9.92
C ARG A 24 7.43 -0.74 -8.43
N LEU A 25 6.86 0.30 -7.83
CA LEU A 25 7.03 0.54 -6.40
C LEU A 25 6.44 -0.60 -5.55
N TRP A 26 5.45 -1.30 -6.07
CA TRP A 26 4.84 -2.45 -5.41
C TRP A 26 5.53 -3.77 -5.76
N GLU A 27 6.28 -3.81 -6.87
CA GLU A 27 7.00 -5.02 -7.29
C GLU A 27 8.32 -5.21 -6.55
N SER A 28 8.95 -4.12 -6.16
CA SER A 28 10.31 -4.14 -5.62
C SER A 28 10.28 -3.96 -4.11
N ARG A 29 10.77 -4.97 -3.40
CA ARG A 29 10.97 -4.89 -1.96
C ARG A 29 11.84 -3.68 -1.57
N ASP A 30 12.91 -3.42 -2.35
CA ASP A 30 13.82 -2.31 -2.06
C ASP A 30 13.12 -0.96 -2.18
N HIS A 31 12.23 -0.81 -3.18
CA HIS A 31 11.40 0.39 -3.27
C HIS A 31 10.42 0.46 -2.11
N MET A 32 9.72 -0.63 -1.80
CA MET A 32 8.69 -0.64 -0.77
C MET A 32 9.25 -0.26 0.60
N LEU A 33 10.46 -0.69 0.92
CA LEU A 33 11.10 -0.33 2.19
C LEU A 33 11.29 1.18 2.37
N ARG A 34 11.29 1.94 1.27
CA ARG A 34 11.47 3.38 1.32
C ARG A 34 10.20 4.16 1.57
N TRP A 35 9.04 3.57 1.27
CA TRP A 35 7.78 4.28 1.44
C TRP A 35 6.75 3.53 2.31
N TRP A 36 7.02 2.29 2.68
CA TRP A 36 6.08 1.52 3.49
C TRP A 36 6.04 2.03 4.93
N GLY A 37 4.82 2.02 5.51
CA GLY A 37 4.57 2.47 6.87
C GLY A 37 4.16 3.94 6.94
N PRO A 38 3.23 4.29 7.84
CA PRO A 38 2.82 5.69 8.03
C PRO A 38 4.00 6.60 8.35
N GLU A 39 3.82 7.90 8.19
CA GLU A 39 4.79 8.87 8.64
C GLU A 39 5.11 8.63 10.11
N LYS A 40 6.36 8.80 10.51
CA LYS A 40 6.92 8.48 11.83
C LYS A 40 7.14 6.98 12.08
N PHE A 41 6.76 6.11 11.14
CA PHE A 41 7.14 4.70 11.16
C PHE A 41 8.24 4.44 10.15
N THR A 42 9.09 3.46 10.46
CA THR A 42 10.15 3.01 9.55
C THR A 42 9.95 1.53 9.29
N ALA A 43 9.86 1.15 8.02
CA ALA A 43 9.85 -0.25 7.64
C ALA A 43 11.23 -0.85 7.88
N ILE A 44 11.30 -1.94 8.63
CA ILE A 44 12.55 -2.59 8.99
C ILE A 44 12.70 -3.98 8.41
N GLU A 45 11.61 -4.59 7.99
CA GLU A 45 11.61 -5.93 7.42
C GLU A 45 10.45 -6.03 6.44
N LEU A 46 10.69 -6.63 5.30
CA LEU A 46 9.63 -6.87 4.32
C LEU A 46 10.02 -8.08 3.46
N ASP A 47 9.23 -9.15 3.58
CA ASP A 47 9.31 -10.31 2.69
C ASP A 47 8.11 -10.21 1.75
N TRP A 48 8.37 -9.74 0.53
CA TRP A 48 7.33 -9.41 -0.42
C TRP A 48 7.78 -9.76 -1.83
N GLU A 49 7.04 -10.65 -2.47
CA GLU A 49 7.19 -10.96 -3.89
C GLU A 49 5.80 -11.12 -4.49
N LEU A 50 5.57 -10.51 -5.64
CA LEU A 50 4.26 -10.54 -6.29
C LEU A 50 4.05 -11.84 -7.05
N ILE A 51 3.94 -12.94 -6.31
CA ILE A 51 3.67 -14.27 -6.84
C ILE A 51 2.37 -14.78 -6.20
N PRO A 52 1.31 -15.01 -6.98
CA PRO A 52 0.05 -15.51 -6.42
C PRO A 52 0.24 -16.77 -5.58
N GLY A 53 -0.36 -16.79 -4.41
CA GLY A 53 -0.25 -17.90 -3.46
C GLY A 53 0.90 -17.77 -2.46
N ARG A 54 1.82 -16.83 -2.67
CA ARG A 54 2.96 -16.66 -1.79
C ARG A 54 2.60 -15.85 -0.55
N ALA A 55 3.06 -16.30 0.62
CA ALA A 55 2.91 -15.54 1.85
C ALA A 55 3.83 -14.31 1.82
N TRP A 56 3.38 -13.23 2.43
CA TRP A 56 4.18 -12.03 2.60
C TRP A 56 4.17 -11.60 4.07
N ARG A 57 5.24 -10.94 4.50
CA ARG A 57 5.38 -10.50 5.89
C ARG A 57 6.14 -9.19 5.92
N GLY A 58 5.85 -8.40 6.95
CA GLY A 58 6.55 -7.15 7.16
C GLY A 58 6.59 -6.76 8.63
N ALA A 59 7.46 -5.79 8.93
CA ALA A 59 7.56 -5.19 10.25
C ALA A 59 7.93 -3.73 10.11
N MET A 60 7.37 -2.91 10.97
CA MET A 60 7.70 -1.49 11.04
C MET A 60 7.81 -1.07 12.49
N THR A 61 8.54 0.01 12.74
CA THR A 61 8.77 0.51 14.08
C THR A 61 8.57 2.02 14.17
N SER A 62 8.16 2.49 15.33
CA SER A 62 8.09 3.91 15.64
C SER A 62 8.55 4.14 17.08
N LYS A 63 8.96 5.38 17.37
CA LYS A 63 9.35 5.73 18.74
C LYS A 63 8.16 5.66 19.70
N GLN A 64 6.97 5.96 19.21
CA GLN A 64 5.76 6.06 20.04
C GLN A 64 5.11 4.69 20.27
N TYR A 65 5.02 3.84 19.23
CA TYR A 65 4.26 2.60 19.27
C TYR A 65 5.12 1.34 19.25
N GLY A 66 6.43 1.49 19.05
CA GLY A 66 7.33 0.34 19.01
C GLY A 66 7.18 -0.47 17.72
N LEU A 67 7.40 -1.78 17.85
CA LEU A 67 7.42 -2.72 16.73
C LEU A 67 6.02 -3.23 16.42
N SER A 68 5.66 -3.20 15.13
CA SER A 68 4.40 -3.78 14.62
C SER A 68 4.73 -4.76 13.50
N ARG A 69 4.14 -5.96 13.56
CA ARG A 69 4.31 -7.00 12.56
C ARG A 69 2.98 -7.28 11.86
N PHE A 70 3.06 -7.61 10.59
CA PHE A 70 1.87 -7.87 9.77
C PHE A 70 2.22 -8.79 8.61
N GLY A 71 1.21 -9.28 7.91
CA GLY A 71 1.43 -10.14 6.76
C GLY A 71 0.14 -10.65 6.15
N GLY A 72 0.27 -11.60 5.26
CA GLY A 72 -0.86 -12.20 4.56
C GLY A 72 -0.39 -13.07 3.40
N VAL A 73 -1.21 -13.13 2.36
CA VAL A 73 -0.97 -13.94 1.16
C VAL A 73 -1.25 -13.09 -0.08
N ILE A 74 -0.37 -13.17 -1.07
CA ILE A 74 -0.61 -12.56 -2.39
C ILE A 74 -1.67 -13.42 -3.11
N ARG A 75 -2.73 -12.80 -3.59
CA ARG A 75 -3.86 -13.48 -4.22
C ARG A 75 -3.84 -13.37 -5.74
N GLU A 76 -3.71 -12.15 -6.25
CA GLU A 76 -3.74 -11.88 -7.69
C GLU A 76 -2.72 -10.82 -8.05
N VAL A 77 -2.11 -10.97 -9.21
CA VAL A 77 -1.22 -9.95 -9.78
C VAL A 77 -1.54 -9.83 -11.26
N GLU A 78 -1.90 -8.62 -11.69
CA GLU A 78 -2.08 -8.29 -13.08
C GLU A 78 -1.19 -7.08 -13.37
N LYS A 79 -0.15 -7.29 -14.14
CA LYS A 79 0.92 -6.29 -14.39
C LYS A 79 0.33 -4.96 -14.83
N ASN A 80 0.71 -3.88 -14.14
CA ASN A 80 0.29 -2.52 -14.40
C ASN A 80 -1.22 -2.27 -14.27
N LYS A 81 -1.95 -3.21 -13.66
CA LYS A 81 -3.41 -3.08 -13.51
C LYS A 81 -3.90 -3.31 -12.10
N ARG A 82 -3.48 -4.41 -11.45
CA ARG A 82 -4.10 -4.77 -10.17
C ARG A 82 -3.24 -5.71 -9.35
N ILE A 83 -3.26 -5.50 -8.05
CA ILE A 83 -2.66 -6.41 -7.06
C ILE A 83 -3.73 -6.68 -6.00
N VAL A 84 -3.92 -7.95 -5.64
CA VAL A 84 -4.83 -8.34 -4.55
C VAL A 84 -4.03 -9.16 -3.55
N PHE A 85 -4.12 -8.78 -2.29
CA PHE A 85 -3.46 -9.52 -1.21
C PHE A 85 -4.27 -9.43 0.08
N THR A 86 -4.04 -10.37 0.98
CA THR A 86 -4.63 -10.30 2.32
C THR A 86 -3.71 -9.55 3.26
N PHE A 87 -4.28 -8.92 4.26
CA PHE A 87 -3.54 -8.16 5.28
C PHE A 87 -4.10 -8.47 6.66
N GLN A 88 -3.21 -8.86 7.57
CA GLN A 88 -3.54 -9.11 8.96
C GLN A 88 -2.40 -8.63 9.86
N TRP A 89 -2.75 -8.00 10.98
CA TRP A 89 -1.79 -7.69 12.02
C TRP A 89 -1.48 -8.96 12.81
N ASP A 90 -0.22 -9.14 13.22
CA ASP A 90 0.18 -10.29 14.05
C ASP A 90 -0.41 -10.18 15.45
N GLU A 91 -0.48 -8.95 15.96
CA GLU A 91 -1.00 -8.70 17.30
C GLU A 91 -2.44 -8.22 17.23
N ASP A 92 -3.18 -8.46 18.32
CA ASP A 92 -4.56 -8.02 18.42
C ASP A 92 -4.62 -6.49 18.47
N SER A 93 -5.09 -5.90 17.37
CA SER A 93 -5.35 -4.47 17.26
C SER A 93 -6.84 -4.17 17.26
N GLY A 94 -7.66 -5.11 17.76
CA GLY A 94 -9.12 -5.03 17.70
C GLY A 94 -9.71 -5.59 16.42
N GLN A 95 -8.86 -5.99 15.48
CA GLN A 95 -9.26 -6.58 14.20
C GLN A 95 -8.99 -8.08 14.27
N ASP A 96 -10.05 -8.87 14.29
CA ASP A 96 -10.00 -10.32 14.54
C ASP A 96 -10.05 -11.17 13.28
N ARG A 97 -9.91 -10.58 12.12
CA ARG A 97 -10.00 -11.30 10.83
C ARG A 97 -9.06 -10.71 9.82
N ASP A 98 -8.75 -11.52 8.78
CA ASP A 98 -8.01 -11.05 7.64
C ASP A 98 -8.83 -10.04 6.87
N THR A 99 -8.15 -9.04 6.32
CA THR A 99 -8.75 -8.16 5.34
C THR A 99 -8.19 -8.48 3.96
N ILE A 100 -8.94 -8.10 2.93
CA ILE A 100 -8.51 -8.24 1.53
C ILE A 100 -8.26 -6.83 1.01
N VAL A 101 -7.04 -6.63 0.48
CA VAL A 101 -6.63 -5.37 -0.12
C VAL A 101 -6.58 -5.54 -1.63
N THR A 102 -7.22 -4.62 -2.34
CA THR A 102 -7.13 -4.53 -3.80
C THR A 102 -6.53 -3.18 -4.16
N VAL A 103 -5.40 -3.19 -4.86
CA VAL A 103 -4.78 -1.98 -5.39
C VAL A 103 -4.93 -2.01 -6.90
N ALA A 104 -5.58 -1.00 -7.45
CA ALA A 104 -5.80 -0.90 -8.90
C ALA A 104 -5.12 0.35 -9.44
N PHE A 105 -4.66 0.28 -10.68
CA PHE A 105 -3.90 1.35 -11.34
C PHE A 105 -4.56 1.68 -12.66
N ALA A 106 -4.83 2.97 -12.89
CA ALA A 106 -5.38 3.45 -14.14
C ALA A 106 -4.59 4.65 -14.64
N GLU A 107 -4.38 4.73 -15.95
CA GLU A 107 -3.74 5.89 -16.56
C GLU A 107 -4.74 7.05 -16.66
N LYS A 108 -4.24 8.26 -16.40
CA LYS A 108 -5.00 9.48 -16.58
C LYS A 108 -4.06 10.59 -17.06
N ASP A 109 -4.12 10.91 -18.34
CA ASP A 109 -3.30 11.98 -18.94
C ASP A 109 -1.80 11.84 -18.66
N GLY A 110 -1.30 10.60 -18.74
CA GLY A 110 0.12 10.29 -18.46
C GLY A 110 0.43 10.07 -16.98
N ASN A 111 -0.50 10.39 -16.11
CA ASN A 111 -0.38 10.15 -14.67
C ASN A 111 -1.04 8.83 -14.28
N THR A 112 -0.98 8.49 -13.01
CA THR A 112 -1.58 7.26 -12.49
C THR A 112 -2.59 7.59 -11.41
N VAL A 113 -3.79 7.01 -11.52
CA VAL A 113 -4.76 6.99 -10.43
C VAL A 113 -4.64 5.62 -9.77
N GLN A 114 -4.21 5.62 -8.51
CA GLN A 114 -4.13 4.42 -7.68
C GLN A 114 -5.35 4.36 -6.78
N THR A 115 -6.09 3.26 -6.87
CA THR A 115 -7.26 3.01 -6.02
C THR A 115 -6.90 1.90 -5.04
N PHE A 116 -7.04 2.16 -3.76
CA PHE A 116 -6.73 1.22 -2.68
C PHE A 116 -8.03 0.91 -1.93
N HIS A 117 -8.42 -0.36 -1.93
CA HIS A 117 -9.64 -0.84 -1.29
C HIS A 117 -9.28 -1.93 -0.27
N GLN A 118 -9.83 -1.84 0.93
CA GLN A 118 -9.59 -2.83 1.99
C GLN A 118 -10.89 -3.14 2.72
N THR A 119 -11.16 -4.41 2.92
CA THR A 119 -12.37 -4.90 3.60
C THR A 119 -12.15 -6.35 4.06
N PRO A 120 -12.87 -6.89 5.06
CA PRO A 120 -13.78 -6.20 5.96
C PRO A 120 -13.07 -5.73 7.23
N PHE A 121 -13.57 -4.65 7.82
CA PHE A 121 -13.12 -4.20 9.14
C PHE A 121 -14.14 -4.57 10.19
N SER A 122 -13.69 -4.83 11.42
CA SER A 122 -14.57 -5.22 12.52
C SER A 122 -15.31 -4.06 13.16
N SER A 123 -14.90 -2.82 12.89
CA SER A 123 -15.61 -1.64 13.36
C SER A 123 -15.27 -0.41 12.51
N VAL A 124 -16.13 0.60 12.55
CA VAL A 124 -15.90 1.89 11.88
C VAL A 124 -14.66 2.57 12.47
N ALA A 125 -14.45 2.49 13.76
CA ALA A 125 -13.29 3.11 14.41
C ALA A 125 -11.98 2.51 13.91
N ILE A 126 -11.91 1.18 13.76
CA ILE A 126 -10.74 0.49 13.26
C ILE A 126 -10.51 0.85 11.79
N ARG A 127 -11.57 0.85 10.98
CA ARG A 127 -11.50 1.29 9.58
C ARG A 127 -10.93 2.70 9.46
N ASP A 128 -11.44 3.64 10.23
CA ASP A 128 -11.01 5.04 10.18
C ASP A 128 -9.55 5.20 10.60
N SER A 129 -9.10 4.42 11.57
CA SER A 129 -7.70 4.38 11.97
C SER A 129 -6.81 3.92 10.81
N HIS A 130 -7.25 2.93 10.05
CA HIS A 130 -6.52 2.46 8.87
C HIS A 130 -6.52 3.49 7.73
N ILE A 131 -7.62 4.22 7.54
CA ILE A 131 -7.66 5.30 6.54
C ILE A 131 -6.55 6.31 6.83
N GLY A 132 -6.43 6.75 8.07
CA GLY A 132 -5.39 7.69 8.48
C GLY A 132 -3.99 7.14 8.24
N GLY A 133 -3.76 5.89 8.62
CA GLY A 133 -2.47 5.23 8.43
C GLY A 133 -2.09 5.07 6.96
N TRP A 134 -3.01 4.61 6.14
CA TRP A 134 -2.76 4.44 4.70
C TRP A 134 -2.52 5.77 4.00
N ASN A 135 -3.30 6.81 4.30
CA ASN A 135 -3.08 8.13 3.71
C ASN A 135 -1.71 8.69 4.08
N SER A 136 -1.28 8.49 5.32
CA SER A 136 0.05 8.89 5.78
C SER A 136 1.15 8.16 4.99
N LEU A 137 0.98 6.86 4.78
CA LEU A 137 1.90 6.05 3.99
C LEU A 137 1.93 6.51 2.52
N PHE A 138 0.76 6.79 1.94
CA PHE A 138 0.67 7.22 0.54
C PHE A 138 1.27 8.62 0.33
N ASN A 139 1.33 9.47 1.35
CA ASN A 139 2.07 10.72 1.26
C ASN A 139 3.56 10.46 1.00
N LYS A 140 4.14 9.47 1.67
CA LYS A 140 5.52 9.05 1.45
C LYS A 140 5.70 8.44 0.05
N GLN A 141 4.77 7.57 -0.34
CA GLN A 141 4.79 6.94 -1.66
C GLN A 141 4.76 7.99 -2.77
N GLN A 142 3.90 9.00 -2.63
CA GLN A 142 3.75 10.06 -3.62
C GLN A 142 5.03 10.85 -3.78
N LEU A 143 5.60 11.31 -2.66
CA LEU A 143 6.85 12.06 -2.69
C LEU A 143 7.96 11.25 -3.33
N TYR A 144 8.07 9.98 -2.97
CA TYR A 144 9.11 9.11 -3.48
C TYR A 144 8.98 8.87 -4.98
N VAL A 145 7.79 8.50 -5.46
CA VAL A 145 7.59 8.18 -6.88
C VAL A 145 7.70 9.41 -7.77
N GLU A 146 7.20 10.55 -7.29
CA GLU A 146 7.25 11.79 -8.09
C GLU A 146 8.69 12.31 -8.21
N ASN A 147 9.51 12.12 -7.19
CA ASN A 147 10.93 12.44 -7.27
C ASN A 147 11.66 11.55 -8.28
N ILE A 148 11.33 10.26 -8.32
CA ILE A 148 11.89 9.35 -9.33
C ILE A 148 11.46 9.77 -10.74
N ALA A 149 10.19 10.10 -10.91
CA ALA A 149 9.65 10.50 -12.21
C ALA A 149 10.35 11.75 -12.75
N VAL A 150 10.58 12.75 -11.89
CA VAL A 150 11.30 13.96 -12.28
C VAL A 150 12.74 13.63 -12.66
N ALA A 151 13.42 12.79 -11.90
CA ALA A 151 14.80 12.38 -12.20
C ALA A 151 14.88 11.66 -13.54
N GLU A 152 13.95 10.76 -13.83
CA GLU A 152 13.92 10.04 -15.11
C GLU A 152 13.64 10.98 -16.29
N GLN A 153 12.74 11.96 -16.13
CA GLN A 153 12.44 12.97 -17.16
C GLN A 153 13.68 13.81 -17.48
N ASN A 154 14.53 14.07 -16.49
CA ASN A 154 15.75 14.85 -16.65
C ASN A 154 16.95 14.02 -17.10
N GLY A 155 16.73 12.74 -17.47
CA GLY A 155 17.79 11.84 -17.92
C GLY A 155 18.63 11.29 -16.77
N LEU A 156 18.24 11.52 -15.52
CA LEU A 156 18.92 10.95 -14.36
C LEU A 156 18.32 9.58 -14.04
N ARG A 157 19.09 8.72 -13.39
CA ARG A 157 18.63 7.40 -13.01
C ARG A 157 18.45 7.32 -11.49
N ALA A 158 17.33 6.76 -11.10
CA ALA A 158 17.05 6.52 -9.70
C ALA A 158 17.84 5.31 -9.19
#